data_04953b4f795f1dc545e0d8e34917971e
#
_entry.id   04953b4f795f1dc545e0d8e34917971e
#
_cell.length_a   1.000
_cell.length_b   1.000
_cell.length_c   1.000
_cell.angle_alpha   90.00
_cell.angle_beta   90.00
_cell.angle_gamma   90.00
#
_symmetry.space_group_name_H-M   'P 1'
#
loop_
_entity.id
_entity.type
_entity.pdbx_description
1 polymer ?
#
loop_
_entity_poly.entity_id
_entity_poly.type
_entity_poly.pdbx_seq_one_letter_code
_entity_poly.pdbx_strand_id
1 'polypeptide(L)'
;MERIRNALKQRRSPAYEPLDDDSDSNEPRRARKPRFSWLEYGIFLLLGVSMLWAWNMFLAASPYFQHRFRSSHALLSTFSPALISVSTVTNLVSMLLLTKLQKGANYPNRIILSLVLNIVSFTLLALSTVLFRGVSPGAYFGFLMAIVFTASLATGFCQNGVFAYVAGFGMAEYTQAIMTGQAVAGVLPCIAQIVSVLSVSAPTYDDGRDGATVPQESGKSAFAYFLTATAVSVAALLAFMLLLRRHPDDAMDASTPDRGAEAPEHASRKVVGLWTLFKKLRYLSSAVFLTFAITMFFPVFTQQIVSVRPADTAPRILQPACFIPLAFLFWNTGDLLGRLITAIPRLSLVLWPRTLLLMSVARFVFIPLYLLCNIQGEGAALASDAFYLVVVQFLFGLSNGYLGSTCMMGAGEWVDVDEREAAGGFMGLMLVGGLTVGSLLSFLVA
;
A
#
# COMPACT_ATOMS: atom_id res chain seq x y z
N MET A 1 32.84 22.50 1.78
CA MET A 1 33.84 21.42 1.85
C MET A 1 34.19 21.04 3.28
N GLU A 2 34.32 21.98 4.21
CA GLU A 2 34.66 21.68 5.62
C GLU A 2 33.56 20.90 6.38
N ARG A 3 32.29 21.15 6.11
CA ARG A 3 31.19 20.38 6.74
C ARG A 3 31.18 18.90 6.38
N ILE A 4 31.64 18.54 5.16
CA ILE A 4 31.75 17.14 4.72
C ILE A 4 32.95 16.47 5.38
N ARG A 5 34.06 17.21 5.60
CA ARG A 5 35.25 16.72 6.29
C ARG A 5 34.99 16.42 7.77
N ASN A 6 34.14 17.22 8.42
CA ASN A 6 33.75 17.02 9.83
C ASN A 6 32.80 15.84 10.03
N ALA A 7 31.88 15.59 9.10
CA ALA A 7 31.01 14.42 9.13
C ALA A 7 31.77 13.11 8.91
N LEU A 8 32.86 13.13 8.12
CA LEU A 8 33.73 11.96 7.90
C LEU A 8 34.68 11.70 9.08
N LYS A 9 35.09 12.76 9.83
CA LYS A 9 35.90 12.59 11.05
C LYS A 9 35.13 11.98 12.21
N GLN A 10 33.83 12.22 12.33
CA GLN A 10 33.00 11.62 13.38
C GLN A 10 32.75 10.11 13.22
N ARG A 11 33.15 9.50 12.10
CA ARG A 11 33.04 8.03 11.86
C ARG A 11 34.28 7.22 12.22
N ARG A 12 35.32 7.82 12.77
CA ARG A 12 36.45 7.05 13.34
C ARG A 12 36.11 6.73 14.80
N SER A 13 35.82 5.45 15.06
CA SER A 13 35.67 4.90 16.42
C SER A 13 36.90 5.27 17.26
N PRO A 14 36.69 5.77 18.49
CA PRO A 14 37.82 5.92 19.41
C PRO A 14 38.43 4.54 19.72
N ALA A 15 39.76 4.51 19.81
CA ALA A 15 40.49 3.35 20.22
C ALA A 15 40.03 2.86 21.61
N TYR A 16 39.96 1.55 21.77
CA TYR A 16 39.65 0.85 23.02
C TYR A 16 40.69 1.22 24.06
N GLU A 17 40.30 1.91 25.14
CA GLU A 17 41.02 2.01 26.39
C GLU A 17 40.40 1.02 27.40
N PRO A 18 41.22 0.18 28.10
CA PRO A 18 40.71 -0.67 29.17
C PRO A 18 40.25 0.20 30.33
N LEU A 19 39.00 0.03 30.78
CA LEU A 19 38.49 0.66 31.99
C LEU A 19 38.97 -0.13 33.20
N ASP A 20 39.70 0.53 34.08
CA ASP A 20 39.96 0.02 35.47
C ASP A 20 38.64 -0.07 36.24
N ASP A 21 38.48 -1.20 36.91
CA ASP A 21 37.42 -1.46 37.88
C ASP A 21 37.54 -0.48 39.05
N ASP A 22 36.52 0.42 39.21
CA ASP A 22 36.01 0.78 40.55
C ASP A 22 34.74 1.65 40.46
N SER A 23 33.68 1.09 41.04
CA SER A 23 32.54 1.73 41.73
C SER A 23 32.12 3.16 41.33
N ASP A 24 31.02 3.28 40.55
CA ASP A 24 29.88 4.10 41.03
C ASP A 24 28.57 3.79 40.29
N SER A 25 27.59 3.40 41.07
CA SER A 25 26.28 2.92 40.63
C SER A 25 25.32 4.08 40.36
N ASN A 26 25.57 4.90 39.32
CA ASN A 26 24.59 5.91 38.83
C ASN A 26 24.85 6.36 37.38
N GLU A 27 25.22 5.46 36.47
CA GLU A 27 25.11 5.78 35.05
C GLU A 27 23.65 5.59 34.61
N PRO A 28 23.02 6.59 33.93
CA PRO A 28 21.71 6.37 33.30
C PRO A 28 21.86 5.25 32.28
N ARG A 29 21.05 4.20 32.44
CA ARG A 29 20.99 3.04 31.52
C ARG A 29 21.01 3.57 30.08
N ARG A 30 22.17 3.48 29.42
CA ARG A 30 22.28 3.74 27.97
C ARG A 30 21.19 2.97 27.28
N ALA A 31 20.25 3.66 26.64
CA ALA A 31 19.14 3.05 25.90
C ALA A 31 19.72 2.02 24.94
N ARG A 32 19.47 0.75 25.23
CA ARG A 32 19.92 -0.38 24.39
C ARG A 32 19.36 -0.15 23.01
N LYS A 33 20.22 0.03 22.00
CA LYS A 33 19.76 0.10 20.61
C LYS A 33 18.85 -1.10 20.33
N PRO A 34 17.63 -0.91 19.82
CA PRO A 34 16.71 -2.00 19.52
C PRO A 34 17.41 -3.00 18.60
N ARG A 35 17.35 -4.30 18.97
CA ARG A 35 17.93 -5.37 18.16
C ARG A 35 16.94 -5.76 17.08
N PHE A 36 17.42 -5.85 15.84
CA PHE A 36 16.62 -6.35 14.72
C PHE A 36 16.12 -7.77 14.97
N SER A 37 14.84 -8.01 14.70
CA SER A 37 14.18 -9.32 14.82
C SER A 37 13.51 -9.71 13.51
N TRP A 38 13.90 -10.83 12.94
CA TRP A 38 13.26 -11.38 11.72
C TRP A 38 11.78 -11.72 11.93
N LEU A 39 11.39 -12.09 13.16
CA LEU A 39 9.98 -12.33 13.45
C LEU A 39 9.17 -11.04 13.38
N GLU A 40 9.66 -9.96 13.99
CA GLU A 40 9.00 -8.64 13.94
C GLU A 40 8.93 -8.13 12.51
N TYR A 41 10.03 -8.29 11.75
CA TYR A 41 10.04 -7.99 10.31
C TYR A 41 8.95 -8.76 9.56
N GLY A 42 8.80 -10.08 9.83
CA GLY A 42 7.75 -10.91 9.24
C GLY A 42 6.33 -10.47 9.63
N ILE A 43 6.14 -10.04 10.88
CA ILE A 43 4.85 -9.51 11.36
C ILE A 43 4.52 -8.19 10.65
N PHE A 44 5.45 -7.25 10.54
CA PHE A 44 5.25 -5.99 9.83
C PHE A 44 5.03 -6.20 8.33
N LEU A 45 5.73 -7.17 7.72
CA LEU A 45 5.48 -7.56 6.34
C LEU A 45 4.05 -8.09 6.15
N LEU A 46 3.57 -8.96 7.03
CA LEU A 46 2.21 -9.50 6.99
C LEU A 46 1.16 -8.40 7.21
N LEU A 47 1.40 -7.45 8.10
CA LEU A 47 0.55 -6.26 8.25
C LEU A 47 0.50 -5.47 6.93
N GLY A 48 1.64 -5.27 6.28
CA GLY A 48 1.71 -4.64 4.96
C GLY A 48 0.90 -5.38 3.91
N VAL A 49 0.98 -6.72 3.86
CA VAL A 49 0.14 -7.54 2.98
C VAL A 49 -1.33 -7.30 3.27
N SER A 50 -1.75 -7.36 4.54
CA SER A 50 -3.16 -7.24 4.93
C SER A 50 -3.78 -5.89 4.57
N MET A 51 -2.98 -4.81 4.54
CA MET A 51 -3.44 -3.46 4.19
C MET A 51 -4.02 -3.36 2.77
N LEU A 52 -3.42 -4.07 1.80
CA LEU A 52 -3.84 -4.00 0.39
C LEU A 52 -4.53 -5.27 -0.10
N TRP A 53 -4.36 -6.40 0.59
CA TRP A 53 -4.95 -7.68 0.17
C TRP A 53 -6.47 -7.61 0.06
N ALA A 54 -7.13 -7.07 1.08
CA ALA A 54 -8.58 -6.92 1.12
C ALA A 54 -9.10 -6.12 -0.09
N TRP A 55 -8.47 -4.98 -0.41
CA TRP A 55 -8.81 -4.16 -1.57
C TRP A 55 -8.58 -4.88 -2.90
N ASN A 56 -7.45 -5.59 -3.04
CA ASN A 56 -7.16 -6.35 -4.25
C ASN A 56 -8.15 -7.49 -4.47
N MET A 57 -8.57 -8.18 -3.41
CA MET A 57 -9.62 -9.22 -3.52
C MET A 57 -10.98 -8.62 -3.88
N PHE A 58 -11.27 -7.41 -3.42
CA PHE A 58 -12.47 -6.69 -3.80
C PHE A 58 -12.48 -6.36 -5.29
N LEU A 59 -11.35 -5.86 -5.82
CA LEU A 59 -11.19 -5.58 -7.26
C LEU A 59 -11.24 -6.86 -8.10
N ALA A 60 -10.63 -7.95 -7.64
CA ALA A 60 -10.69 -9.24 -8.31
C ALA A 60 -12.12 -9.79 -8.41
N ALA A 61 -12.99 -9.46 -7.45
CA ALA A 61 -14.41 -9.83 -7.47
C ALA A 61 -15.29 -8.89 -8.32
N SER A 62 -14.73 -7.86 -8.97
CA SER A 62 -15.49 -6.90 -9.80
C SER A 62 -16.39 -7.56 -10.86
N PRO A 63 -15.96 -8.60 -11.62
CA PRO A 63 -16.83 -9.28 -12.58
C PRO A 63 -18.07 -9.92 -11.94
N TYR A 64 -17.95 -10.44 -10.72
CA TYR A 64 -19.08 -10.95 -9.96
C TYR A 64 -20.13 -9.85 -9.68
N PHE A 65 -19.69 -8.67 -9.27
CA PHE A 65 -20.59 -7.53 -9.02
C PHE A 65 -21.23 -7.02 -10.30
N GLN A 66 -20.45 -6.91 -11.39
CA GLN A 66 -20.99 -6.53 -12.71
C GLN A 66 -22.08 -7.50 -13.16
N HIS A 67 -21.87 -8.80 -13.04
CA HIS A 67 -22.88 -9.80 -13.35
C HIS A 67 -24.13 -9.65 -12.46
N ARG A 68 -23.94 -9.34 -11.18
CA ARG A 68 -25.03 -9.12 -10.22
C ARG A 68 -25.90 -7.93 -10.55
N PHE A 69 -25.32 -6.85 -11.09
CA PHE A 69 -26.01 -5.61 -11.42
C PHE A 69 -26.47 -5.52 -12.87
N ARG A 70 -26.22 -6.53 -13.69
CA ARG A 70 -26.52 -6.48 -15.14
C ARG A 70 -28.01 -6.25 -15.47
N SER A 71 -28.93 -6.57 -14.55
CA SER A 71 -30.37 -6.33 -14.72
C SER A 71 -30.76 -4.84 -14.60
N SER A 72 -29.86 -3.96 -14.14
CA SER A 72 -30.08 -2.52 -14.01
C SER A 72 -28.91 -1.75 -14.65
N HIS A 73 -29.15 -1.19 -15.83
CA HIS A 73 -28.12 -0.42 -16.57
C HIS A 73 -27.57 0.74 -15.73
N ALA A 74 -28.43 1.43 -14.95
CA ALA A 74 -28.02 2.51 -14.07
C ALA A 74 -27.05 2.05 -12.96
N LEU A 75 -27.32 0.89 -12.33
CA LEU A 75 -26.42 0.35 -11.30
C LEU A 75 -25.10 -0.14 -11.90
N LEU A 76 -25.15 -0.76 -13.08
CA LEU A 76 -23.96 -1.26 -13.76
C LEU A 76 -23.00 -0.12 -14.15
N SER A 77 -23.50 1.00 -14.64
CA SER A 77 -22.67 2.17 -15.00
C SER A 77 -22.15 2.92 -13.77
N THR A 78 -22.92 2.95 -12.67
CA THR A 78 -22.60 3.73 -11.47
C THR A 78 -21.74 2.95 -10.47
N PHE A 79 -21.73 1.63 -10.54
CA PHE A 79 -21.08 0.75 -9.57
C PHE A 79 -19.60 1.07 -9.36
N SER A 80 -18.77 1.04 -10.41
CA SER A 80 -17.32 1.28 -10.30
C SER A 80 -16.98 2.70 -9.83
N PRO A 81 -17.55 3.77 -10.41
CA PRO A 81 -17.32 5.12 -9.93
C PRO A 81 -17.73 5.33 -8.46
N ALA A 82 -18.89 4.79 -8.05
CA ALA A 82 -19.37 4.90 -6.67
C ALA A 82 -18.42 4.20 -5.68
N LEU A 83 -17.98 2.99 -6.02
CA LEU A 83 -17.04 2.22 -5.22
C LEU A 83 -15.73 2.99 -5.00
N ILE A 84 -15.12 3.49 -6.06
CA ILE A 84 -13.86 4.24 -6.00
C ILE A 84 -14.07 5.53 -5.19
N SER A 85 -15.15 6.27 -5.43
CA SER A 85 -15.42 7.53 -4.75
C SER A 85 -15.64 7.33 -3.24
N VAL A 86 -16.49 6.39 -2.84
CA VAL A 86 -16.74 6.07 -1.42
C VAL A 86 -15.45 5.64 -0.74
N SER A 87 -14.69 4.74 -1.36
CA SER A 87 -13.46 4.23 -0.79
C SER A 87 -12.41 5.34 -0.62
N THR A 88 -12.16 6.13 -1.68
CA THR A 88 -11.11 7.15 -1.68
C THR A 88 -11.41 8.27 -0.70
N VAL A 89 -12.66 8.78 -0.71
CA VAL A 89 -13.07 9.85 0.21
C VAL A 89 -13.02 9.37 1.65
N THR A 90 -13.56 8.20 1.94
CA THR A 90 -13.58 7.65 3.30
C THR A 90 -12.17 7.43 3.83
N ASN A 91 -11.27 6.85 3.01
CA ASN A 91 -9.89 6.62 3.41
C ASN A 91 -9.15 7.94 3.68
N LEU A 92 -9.25 8.93 2.79
CA LEU A 92 -8.59 10.23 2.97
C LEU A 92 -9.12 10.96 4.21
N VAL A 93 -10.44 11.03 4.39
CA VAL A 93 -11.05 11.73 5.54
C VAL A 93 -10.65 11.03 6.84
N SER A 94 -10.72 9.70 6.90
CA SER A 94 -10.30 8.97 8.09
C SER A 94 -8.82 9.19 8.42
N MET A 95 -7.93 9.11 7.43
CA MET A 95 -6.51 9.38 7.61
C MET A 95 -6.24 10.80 8.11
N LEU A 96 -6.93 11.81 7.55
CA LEU A 96 -6.79 13.20 7.98
C LEU A 96 -7.25 13.39 9.43
N LEU A 97 -8.41 12.84 9.79
CA LEU A 97 -8.94 12.93 11.15
C LEU A 97 -8.02 12.22 12.15
N LEU A 98 -7.60 10.99 11.85
CA LEU A 98 -6.75 10.19 12.73
C LEU A 98 -5.35 10.84 12.91
N THR A 99 -4.81 11.46 11.86
CA THR A 99 -3.52 12.18 11.96
C THR A 99 -3.65 13.47 12.75
N LYS A 100 -4.82 14.10 12.84
CA LYS A 100 -5.09 15.24 13.74
C LYS A 100 -5.33 14.78 15.17
N LEU A 101 -5.96 13.62 15.38
CA LEU A 101 -6.30 13.07 16.70
C LEU A 101 -5.09 12.29 17.28
N GLN A 102 -3.99 12.99 17.54
CA GLN A 102 -2.77 12.42 18.11
C GLN A 102 -2.81 12.33 19.63
N LYS A 103 -3.51 13.27 20.30
CA LYS A 103 -3.59 13.34 21.77
C LYS A 103 -4.27 12.07 22.30
N GLY A 104 -3.57 11.28 23.12
CA GLY A 104 -4.08 10.02 23.66
C GLY A 104 -4.26 8.92 22.60
N ALA A 105 -3.62 9.04 21.43
CA ALA A 105 -3.78 8.05 20.37
C ALA A 105 -3.21 6.69 20.79
N ASN A 106 -4.04 5.67 20.75
CA ASN A 106 -3.65 4.28 20.95
C ASN A 106 -3.53 3.59 19.58
N TYR A 107 -2.32 3.54 19.04
CA TYR A 107 -2.06 2.95 17.72
C TYR A 107 -2.30 1.45 17.68
N PRO A 108 -1.92 0.64 18.69
CA PRO A 108 -2.29 -0.78 18.75
C PRO A 108 -3.79 -1.02 18.63
N ASN A 109 -4.60 -0.25 19.36
CA ASN A 109 -6.07 -0.41 19.28
C ASN A 109 -6.62 -0.01 17.90
N ARG A 110 -6.03 1.00 17.23
CA ARG A 110 -6.40 1.34 15.85
C ARG A 110 -6.13 0.18 14.89
N ILE A 111 -4.99 -0.51 15.04
CA ILE A 111 -4.62 -1.66 14.22
C ILE A 111 -5.56 -2.83 14.50
N ILE A 112 -5.82 -3.17 15.76
CA ILE A 112 -6.74 -4.25 16.13
C ILE A 112 -8.14 -3.97 15.59
N LEU A 113 -8.67 -2.78 15.83
CA LEU A 113 -10.01 -2.37 15.35
C LEU A 113 -10.10 -2.49 13.83
N SER A 114 -9.07 -2.05 13.11
CA SER A 114 -9.07 -2.12 11.64
C SER A 114 -9.11 -3.56 11.14
N LEU A 115 -8.32 -4.46 11.72
CA LEU A 115 -8.28 -5.86 11.33
C LEU A 115 -9.59 -6.57 11.65
N VAL A 116 -10.19 -6.28 12.81
CA VAL A 116 -11.53 -6.80 13.17
C VAL A 116 -12.60 -6.31 12.21
N LEU A 117 -12.62 -5.01 11.87
CA LEU A 117 -13.56 -4.46 10.89
C LEU A 117 -13.39 -5.11 9.51
N ASN A 118 -12.17 -5.37 9.08
CA ASN A 118 -11.90 -6.08 7.82
C ASN A 118 -12.41 -7.54 7.89
N ILE A 119 -12.12 -8.27 8.96
CA ILE A 119 -12.60 -9.64 9.17
C ILE A 119 -14.12 -9.68 9.05
N VAL A 120 -14.83 -8.80 9.76
CA VAL A 120 -16.30 -8.74 9.73
C VAL A 120 -16.82 -8.40 8.34
N SER A 121 -16.26 -7.34 7.71
CA SER A 121 -16.70 -6.87 6.39
C SER A 121 -16.53 -7.94 5.31
N PHE A 122 -15.38 -8.59 5.24
CA PHE A 122 -15.10 -9.60 4.21
C PHE A 122 -15.78 -10.94 4.50
N THR A 123 -16.02 -11.28 5.77
CA THR A 123 -16.87 -12.43 6.13
C THR A 123 -18.32 -12.19 5.70
N LEU A 124 -18.89 -11.01 5.94
CA LEU A 124 -20.24 -10.66 5.49
C LEU A 124 -20.34 -10.67 3.95
N LEU A 125 -19.30 -10.16 3.25
CA LEU A 125 -19.21 -10.23 1.80
C LEU A 125 -19.18 -11.68 1.30
N ALA A 126 -18.35 -12.54 1.87
CA ALA A 126 -18.30 -13.95 1.53
C ALA A 126 -19.66 -14.62 1.72
N LEU A 127 -20.27 -14.44 2.88
CA LEU A 127 -21.61 -14.99 3.16
C LEU A 127 -22.67 -14.45 2.19
N SER A 128 -22.58 -13.18 1.78
CA SER A 128 -23.54 -12.57 0.86
C SER A 128 -23.57 -13.23 -0.53
N THR A 129 -22.43 -13.79 -0.98
CA THR A 129 -22.36 -14.51 -2.26
C THR A 129 -23.17 -15.81 -2.27
N VAL A 130 -23.41 -16.38 -1.08
CA VAL A 130 -24.13 -17.65 -0.91
C VAL A 130 -25.56 -17.43 -0.47
N LEU A 131 -25.76 -16.59 0.57
CA LEU A 131 -27.04 -16.44 1.27
C LEU A 131 -27.98 -15.44 0.57
N PHE A 132 -27.47 -14.35 0.02
CA PHE A 132 -28.29 -13.24 -0.49
C PHE A 132 -28.47 -13.24 -2.02
N ARG A 133 -28.57 -14.43 -2.64
CA ARG A 133 -28.71 -14.54 -4.12
C ARG A 133 -30.02 -13.95 -4.66
N GLY A 134 -31.10 -14.00 -3.88
CA GLY A 134 -32.42 -13.51 -4.28
C GLY A 134 -32.70 -12.05 -3.92
N VAL A 135 -31.75 -11.32 -3.30
CA VAL A 135 -31.94 -9.91 -2.92
C VAL A 135 -31.95 -9.02 -4.16
N SER A 136 -32.82 -7.99 -4.17
CA SER A 136 -32.88 -7.03 -5.28
C SER A 136 -31.55 -6.33 -5.52
N PRO A 137 -31.19 -6.01 -6.79
CA PRO A 137 -29.94 -5.35 -7.12
C PRO A 137 -29.70 -4.04 -6.36
N GLY A 138 -30.74 -3.23 -6.16
CA GLY A 138 -30.65 -1.97 -5.42
C GLY A 138 -30.32 -2.16 -3.93
N ALA A 139 -30.99 -3.10 -3.25
CA ALA A 139 -30.71 -3.40 -1.84
C ALA A 139 -29.29 -3.99 -1.68
N TYR A 140 -28.86 -4.84 -2.62
CA TYR A 140 -27.50 -5.39 -2.60
C TYR A 140 -26.44 -4.30 -2.85
N PHE A 141 -26.73 -3.34 -3.73
CA PHE A 141 -25.86 -2.19 -3.96
C PHE A 141 -25.70 -1.34 -2.70
N GLY A 142 -26.80 -1.06 -1.97
CA GLY A 142 -26.74 -0.35 -0.69
C GLY A 142 -25.89 -1.08 0.34
N PHE A 143 -26.10 -2.41 0.49
CA PHE A 143 -25.25 -3.27 1.33
C PHE A 143 -23.77 -3.18 0.92
N LEU A 144 -23.47 -3.29 -0.38
CA LEU A 144 -22.12 -3.21 -0.89
C LEU A 144 -21.45 -1.87 -0.55
N MET A 145 -22.16 -0.76 -0.73
CA MET A 145 -21.63 0.58 -0.38
C MET A 145 -21.33 0.71 1.12
N ALA A 146 -22.18 0.14 1.99
CA ALA A 146 -21.92 0.12 3.42
C ALA A 146 -20.67 -0.70 3.78
N ILE A 147 -20.45 -1.83 3.14
CA ILE A 147 -19.24 -2.64 3.30
C ILE A 147 -17.99 -1.90 2.79
N VAL A 148 -18.08 -1.27 1.62
CA VAL A 148 -16.97 -0.47 1.06
C VAL A 148 -16.60 0.68 1.99
N PHE A 149 -17.60 1.39 2.53
CA PHE A 149 -17.37 2.44 3.51
C PHE A 149 -16.64 1.90 4.75
N THR A 150 -17.12 0.79 5.33
CA THR A 150 -16.53 0.18 6.53
C THR A 150 -15.12 -0.33 6.28
N ALA A 151 -14.88 -1.01 5.15
CA ALA A 151 -13.56 -1.50 4.77
C ALA A 151 -12.57 -0.36 4.49
N SER A 152 -13.03 0.73 3.89
CA SER A 152 -12.19 1.91 3.63
C SER A 152 -11.86 2.67 4.91
N LEU A 153 -12.80 2.75 5.83
CA LEU A 153 -12.56 3.27 7.18
C LEU A 153 -11.51 2.41 7.91
N ALA A 154 -11.67 1.08 7.88
CA ALA A 154 -10.71 0.14 8.43
C ALA A 154 -9.31 0.32 7.81
N THR A 155 -9.23 0.53 6.49
CA THR A 155 -7.97 0.81 5.79
C THR A 155 -7.29 2.07 6.33
N GLY A 156 -8.04 3.16 6.53
CA GLY A 156 -7.52 4.40 7.13
C GLY A 156 -6.99 4.19 8.55
N PHE A 157 -7.73 3.46 9.40
CA PHE A 157 -7.28 3.08 10.74
C PHE A 157 -6.00 2.23 10.70
N CYS A 158 -5.95 1.25 9.80
CA CYS A 158 -4.79 0.39 9.64
C CYS A 158 -3.55 1.18 9.20
N GLN A 159 -3.66 1.95 8.14
CA GLN A 159 -2.55 2.73 7.60
C GLN A 159 -2.01 3.74 8.62
N ASN A 160 -2.90 4.52 9.25
CA ASN A 160 -2.49 5.47 10.29
C ASN A 160 -1.86 4.75 11.48
N GLY A 161 -2.50 3.70 11.99
CA GLY A 161 -2.02 2.93 13.14
C GLY A 161 -0.67 2.28 12.88
N VAL A 162 -0.54 1.56 11.76
CA VAL A 162 0.68 0.78 11.44
C VAL A 162 1.86 1.70 11.14
N PHE A 163 1.70 2.77 10.34
CA PHE A 163 2.80 3.66 10.03
C PHE A 163 3.25 4.49 11.24
N ALA A 164 2.33 4.90 12.11
CA ALA A 164 2.70 5.56 13.36
C ALA A 164 3.40 4.59 14.31
N TYR A 165 2.82 3.40 14.53
CA TYR A 165 3.36 2.39 15.44
C TYR A 165 4.77 1.93 15.03
N VAL A 166 4.98 1.60 13.76
CA VAL A 166 6.31 1.16 13.28
C VAL A 166 7.36 2.26 13.38
N ALA A 167 6.97 3.53 13.17
CA ALA A 167 7.90 4.66 13.30
C ALA A 167 8.40 4.82 14.75
N GLY A 168 7.58 4.46 15.74
CA GLY A 168 7.96 4.42 17.17
C GLY A 168 9.11 3.46 17.47
N PHE A 169 9.25 2.35 16.74
CA PHE A 169 10.38 1.42 16.86
C PHE A 169 11.73 2.05 16.47
N GLY A 170 11.71 3.11 15.66
CA GLY A 170 12.93 3.79 15.20
C GLY A 170 13.82 2.95 14.29
N MET A 171 13.28 1.86 13.72
CA MET A 171 13.97 0.95 12.79
C MET A 171 13.36 1.07 11.39
N ALA A 172 14.15 1.60 10.45
CA ALA A 172 13.73 1.81 9.07
C ALA A 172 13.36 0.49 8.36
N GLU A 173 14.00 -0.61 8.76
CA GLU A 173 13.79 -1.95 8.21
C GLU A 173 12.36 -2.43 8.44
N TYR A 174 11.73 -2.09 9.56
CA TYR A 174 10.34 -2.48 9.82
C TYR A 174 9.34 -1.68 8.97
N THR A 175 9.63 -0.40 8.71
CA THR A 175 8.87 0.38 7.71
C THR A 175 9.02 -0.23 6.31
N GLN A 176 10.24 -0.64 5.94
CA GLN A 176 10.50 -1.32 4.68
C GLN A 176 9.73 -2.66 4.58
N ALA A 177 9.63 -3.43 5.68
CA ALA A 177 8.84 -4.65 5.71
C ALA A 177 7.37 -4.41 5.36
N ILE A 178 6.74 -3.37 5.94
CA ILE A 178 5.35 -3.00 5.63
C ILE A 178 5.22 -2.64 4.15
N MET A 179 6.10 -1.79 3.65
CA MET A 179 6.07 -1.36 2.25
C MET A 179 6.25 -2.56 1.30
N THR A 180 7.17 -3.49 1.62
CA THR A 180 7.38 -4.73 0.85
C THR A 180 6.15 -5.63 0.88
N GLY A 181 5.51 -5.78 2.03
CA GLY A 181 4.25 -6.53 2.17
C GLY A 181 3.14 -5.98 1.28
N GLN A 182 3.00 -4.68 1.18
CA GLN A 182 2.06 -4.04 0.26
C GLN A 182 2.34 -4.42 -1.20
N ALA A 183 3.60 -4.45 -1.62
CA ALA A 183 3.96 -4.84 -2.99
C ALA A 183 3.68 -6.33 -3.27
N VAL A 184 3.95 -7.21 -2.30
CA VAL A 184 3.58 -8.64 -2.40
C VAL A 184 2.08 -8.80 -2.63
N ALA A 185 1.25 -8.02 -1.94
CA ALA A 185 -0.20 -8.02 -2.14
C ALA A 185 -0.62 -7.55 -3.54
N GLY A 186 0.21 -6.79 -4.25
CA GLY A 186 -0.03 -6.39 -5.64
C GLY A 186 0.38 -7.45 -6.67
N VAL A 187 1.50 -8.15 -6.43
CA VAL A 187 2.05 -9.16 -7.38
C VAL A 187 1.19 -10.41 -7.44
N LEU A 188 0.77 -10.95 -6.29
CA LEU A 188 0.09 -12.26 -6.22
C LEU A 188 -1.23 -12.31 -6.99
N PRO A 189 -2.13 -11.31 -6.93
CA PRO A 189 -3.35 -11.31 -7.73
C PRO A 189 -3.10 -11.31 -9.25
N CYS A 190 -2.06 -10.62 -9.72
CA CYS A 190 -1.70 -10.60 -11.15
C CYS A 190 -1.29 -11.99 -11.64
N ILE A 191 -0.48 -12.70 -10.85
CA ILE A 191 -0.09 -14.08 -11.15
C ILE A 191 -1.33 -14.98 -11.19
N ALA A 192 -2.22 -14.87 -10.20
CA ALA A 192 -3.44 -15.65 -10.13
C ALA A 192 -4.35 -15.42 -11.36
N GLN A 193 -4.49 -14.18 -11.80
CA GLN A 193 -5.27 -13.83 -13.00
C GLN A 193 -4.66 -14.44 -14.26
N ILE A 194 -3.35 -14.31 -14.47
CA ILE A 194 -2.67 -14.90 -15.65
C ILE A 194 -2.83 -16.42 -15.65
N VAL A 195 -2.60 -17.08 -14.52
CA VAL A 195 -2.77 -18.54 -14.39
C VAL A 195 -4.21 -18.94 -14.68
N SER A 196 -5.18 -18.20 -14.14
CA SER A 196 -6.60 -18.46 -14.39
C SER A 196 -6.95 -18.40 -15.87
N VAL A 197 -6.53 -17.34 -16.58
CA VAL A 197 -6.82 -17.16 -18.02
C VAL A 197 -6.11 -18.21 -18.85
N LEU A 198 -4.87 -18.60 -18.53
CA LEU A 198 -4.12 -19.62 -19.25
C LEU A 198 -4.65 -21.05 -19.02
N SER A 199 -5.27 -21.30 -17.85
CA SER A 199 -5.82 -22.62 -17.48
C SER A 199 -7.16 -22.94 -18.17
N VAL A 200 -7.89 -21.92 -18.62
CA VAL A 200 -9.12 -22.10 -19.40
C VAL A 200 -8.73 -22.39 -20.86
N SER A 201 -9.27 -23.49 -21.44
CA SER A 201 -9.06 -23.81 -22.87
C SER A 201 -9.48 -22.63 -23.75
N ALA A 202 -8.74 -22.38 -24.85
CA ALA A 202 -9.13 -21.32 -25.79
C ALA A 202 -10.57 -21.56 -26.25
N PRO A 203 -11.43 -20.51 -26.30
CA PRO A 203 -12.74 -20.67 -26.87
C PRO A 203 -12.55 -21.14 -28.31
N THR A 204 -13.08 -22.32 -28.66
CA THR A 204 -13.21 -22.76 -30.02
C THR A 204 -14.16 -21.76 -30.68
N TYR A 205 -13.71 -21.08 -31.73
CA TYR A 205 -14.57 -20.21 -32.54
C TYR A 205 -15.64 -21.12 -33.16
N ASP A 206 -16.79 -21.19 -32.50
CA ASP A 206 -17.99 -21.75 -33.07
C ASP A 206 -18.77 -20.62 -33.72
N ASP A 207 -18.97 -20.77 -35.02
CA ASP A 207 -19.48 -19.78 -35.94
C ASP A 207 -20.88 -19.30 -35.49
N GLY A 208 -21.04 -18.01 -35.18
CA GLY A 208 -22.33 -17.36 -35.35
C GLY A 208 -23.19 -17.09 -34.12
N ARG A 209 -22.68 -16.71 -32.93
CA ARG A 209 -23.49 -16.02 -31.93
C ARG A 209 -22.71 -14.91 -31.21
N ASP A 210 -23.26 -13.73 -31.33
CA ASP A 210 -22.81 -12.48 -30.68
C ASP A 210 -22.48 -12.66 -29.19
N GLY A 211 -21.34 -12.11 -28.79
CA GLY A 211 -20.99 -11.86 -27.39
C GLY A 211 -19.72 -12.59 -26.98
N ALA A 212 -18.61 -11.84 -26.93
CA ALA A 212 -17.45 -12.24 -26.15
C ALA A 212 -17.93 -12.59 -24.74
N THR A 213 -18.06 -13.89 -24.45
CA THR A 213 -18.37 -14.36 -23.10
C THR A 213 -17.18 -14.05 -22.22
N VAL A 214 -17.22 -12.90 -21.55
CA VAL A 214 -16.38 -12.65 -20.39
C VAL A 214 -16.54 -13.88 -19.49
N PRO A 215 -15.43 -14.53 -19.07
CA PRO A 215 -15.51 -15.72 -18.21
C PRO A 215 -16.46 -15.39 -17.05
N GLN A 216 -17.55 -16.13 -16.96
CA GLN A 216 -18.57 -15.93 -15.94
C GLN A 216 -17.93 -16.32 -14.60
N GLU A 217 -17.34 -15.34 -13.91
CA GLU A 217 -16.85 -15.60 -12.56
C GLU A 217 -18.00 -16.06 -11.70
N SER A 218 -17.91 -17.31 -11.28
CA SER A 218 -18.94 -17.94 -10.47
C SER A 218 -18.94 -17.28 -9.08
N GLY A 219 -20.10 -17.24 -8.43
CA GLY A 219 -20.16 -16.80 -7.02
C GLY A 219 -19.21 -17.58 -6.09
N LYS A 220 -18.71 -18.74 -6.53
CA LYS A 220 -17.65 -19.52 -5.84
C LYS A 220 -16.29 -18.84 -5.87
N SER A 221 -15.91 -18.22 -7.00
CA SER A 221 -14.64 -17.47 -7.10
C SER A 221 -14.68 -16.23 -6.22
N ALA A 222 -15.76 -15.44 -6.25
CA ALA A 222 -15.94 -14.29 -5.38
C ALA A 222 -15.93 -14.68 -3.89
N PHE A 223 -16.60 -15.78 -3.52
CA PHE A 223 -16.54 -16.35 -2.18
C PHE A 223 -15.10 -16.65 -1.75
N ALA A 224 -14.34 -17.32 -2.62
CA ALA A 224 -12.94 -17.63 -2.33
C ALA A 224 -12.08 -16.38 -2.15
N TYR A 225 -12.24 -15.34 -2.99
CA TYR A 225 -11.52 -14.07 -2.83
C TYR A 225 -11.80 -13.40 -1.48
N PHE A 226 -13.07 -13.32 -1.07
CA PHE A 226 -13.43 -12.72 0.21
C PHE A 226 -12.97 -13.56 1.40
N LEU A 227 -13.00 -14.89 1.27
CA LEU A 227 -12.50 -15.79 2.30
C LEU A 227 -10.98 -15.63 2.50
N THR A 228 -10.19 -15.47 1.42
CA THR A 228 -8.75 -15.21 1.54
C THR A 228 -8.48 -13.87 2.20
N ALA A 229 -9.28 -12.82 1.92
CA ALA A 229 -9.16 -11.53 2.59
C ALA A 229 -9.43 -11.64 4.10
N THR A 230 -10.45 -12.41 4.48
CA THR A 230 -10.73 -12.72 5.90
C THR A 230 -9.56 -13.48 6.53
N ALA A 231 -9.05 -14.52 5.86
CA ALA A 231 -7.96 -15.36 6.39
C ALA A 231 -6.66 -14.56 6.61
N VAL A 232 -6.28 -13.71 5.64
CA VAL A 232 -5.10 -12.84 5.76
C VAL A 232 -5.28 -11.85 6.90
N SER A 233 -6.48 -11.26 7.07
CA SER A 233 -6.76 -10.33 8.17
C SER A 233 -6.71 -11.02 9.54
N VAL A 234 -7.21 -12.26 9.65
CA VAL A 234 -7.10 -13.07 10.88
C VAL A 234 -5.64 -13.40 11.18
N ALA A 235 -4.87 -13.85 10.19
CA ALA A 235 -3.45 -14.14 10.35
C ALA A 235 -2.66 -12.90 10.81
N ALA A 236 -2.96 -11.74 10.21
CA ALA A 236 -2.34 -10.46 10.59
C ALA A 236 -2.71 -10.06 12.03
N LEU A 237 -3.96 -10.26 12.43
CA LEU A 237 -4.41 -9.98 13.80
C LEU A 237 -3.68 -10.86 14.82
N LEU A 238 -3.61 -12.17 14.57
CA LEU A 238 -2.90 -13.11 15.45
C LEU A 238 -1.40 -12.79 15.55
N ALA A 239 -0.76 -12.47 14.41
CA ALA A 239 0.63 -12.05 14.36
C ALA A 239 0.86 -10.74 15.13
N PHE A 240 -0.04 -9.77 14.99
CA PHE A 240 0.05 -8.50 15.71
C PHE A 240 -0.15 -8.69 17.23
N MET A 241 -1.09 -9.54 17.64
CA MET A 241 -1.25 -9.91 19.06
C MET A 241 -0.02 -10.59 19.63
N LEU A 242 0.70 -11.40 18.82
CA LEU A 242 1.99 -11.98 19.22
C LEU A 242 3.05 -10.89 19.42
N LEU A 243 3.08 -9.85 18.53
CA LEU A 243 3.98 -8.71 18.67
C LEU A 243 3.74 -7.96 19.98
N LEU A 244 2.48 -7.65 20.30
CA LEU A 244 2.11 -6.96 21.53
C LEU A 244 2.48 -7.76 22.80
N ARG A 245 2.38 -9.09 22.76
CA ARG A 245 2.83 -9.94 23.89
C ARG A 245 4.33 -9.87 24.12
N ARG A 246 5.12 -9.57 23.10
CA ARG A 246 6.58 -9.40 23.20
C ARG A 246 7.00 -8.02 23.70
N HIS A 247 6.13 -7.02 23.49
CA HIS A 247 6.31 -5.65 23.94
C HIS A 247 5.15 -5.28 24.89
N PRO A 248 5.21 -5.78 26.15
CA PRO A 248 4.10 -5.59 27.11
C PRO A 248 3.89 -4.12 27.49
N ASP A 249 4.91 -3.27 27.41
CA ASP A 249 4.80 -1.85 27.70
C ASP A 249 3.87 -1.16 26.68
N ASP A 250 3.94 -1.54 25.41
CA ASP A 250 3.02 -1.07 24.36
C ASP A 250 1.59 -1.60 24.57
N ALA A 251 1.46 -2.80 25.14
CA ALA A 251 0.16 -3.41 25.45
C ALA A 251 -0.54 -2.77 26.66
N MET A 252 0.22 -2.27 27.64
CA MET A 252 -0.33 -1.56 28.81
C MET A 252 -0.90 -0.20 28.42
N ASP A 253 -0.26 0.52 27.51
CA ASP A 253 -0.82 1.75 26.91
C ASP A 253 -2.13 1.47 26.15
N ALA A 254 -2.32 0.24 25.66
CA ALA A 254 -3.55 -0.18 24.98
C ALA A 254 -4.73 -0.39 25.94
N SER A 255 -4.50 -0.67 27.21
CA SER A 255 -5.54 -1.11 28.16
C SER A 255 -5.97 -0.06 29.19
N THR A 256 -5.33 1.10 29.29
CA THR A 256 -5.68 2.16 30.24
C THR A 256 -6.39 3.34 29.60
N PRO A 257 -7.72 3.49 29.79
CA PRO A 257 -8.36 4.79 29.65
C PRO A 257 -7.89 5.69 30.82
N ASP A 258 -7.21 6.76 30.48
CA ASP A 258 -6.99 7.96 31.29
C ASP A 258 -7.10 7.80 32.84
N ARG A 259 -6.06 7.28 33.49
CA ARG A 259 -5.88 7.47 34.91
C ARG A 259 -4.75 8.46 35.11
N GLY A 260 -5.15 9.70 35.42
CA GLY A 260 -4.25 10.70 35.97
C GLY A 260 -3.55 10.17 37.24
N ALA A 261 -2.37 9.63 37.06
CA ALA A 261 -1.41 9.39 38.12
C ALA A 261 -0.01 9.39 37.53
N GLU A 262 0.89 10.08 38.19
CA GLU A 262 2.29 10.27 37.93
C GLU A 262 2.97 8.96 37.46
N ALA A 263 3.13 8.82 36.14
CA ALA A 263 3.95 7.76 35.55
C ALA A 263 5.39 8.26 35.39
N PRO A 264 6.41 7.39 35.58
CA PRO A 264 7.81 7.76 35.42
C PRO A 264 8.03 8.23 33.97
N GLU A 265 8.93 9.18 33.81
CA GLU A 265 9.36 9.93 32.63
C GLU A 265 9.77 9.02 31.45
N HIS A 266 8.82 8.27 30.86
CA HIS A 266 8.93 7.80 29.50
C HIS A 266 8.59 8.99 28.60
N ALA A 267 9.47 9.30 27.65
CA ALA A 267 9.40 10.46 26.79
C ALA A 267 7.93 10.73 26.35
N SER A 268 7.33 11.76 26.91
CA SER A 268 5.91 12.07 26.68
C SER A 268 5.70 12.30 25.19
N ARG A 269 4.84 11.49 24.57
CA ARG A 269 4.46 11.62 23.16
C ARG A 269 4.07 13.05 22.85
N LYS A 270 4.84 13.72 22.01
CA LYS A 270 4.62 15.11 21.67
C LYS A 270 3.56 15.22 20.59
N VAL A 271 2.49 15.96 20.88
CA VAL A 271 1.51 16.33 19.85
C VAL A 271 2.13 17.38 18.93
N VAL A 272 2.33 17.01 17.66
CA VAL A 272 2.96 17.87 16.66
C VAL A 272 1.94 18.28 15.61
N GLY A 273 1.81 19.59 15.37
CA GLY A 273 0.91 20.11 14.34
C GLY A 273 1.34 19.67 12.93
N LEU A 274 0.37 19.38 12.07
CA LEU A 274 0.62 18.93 10.68
C LEU A 274 1.51 19.88 9.89
N TRP A 275 1.37 21.18 10.12
CA TRP A 275 2.20 22.21 9.46
C TRP A 275 3.66 22.16 9.92
N THR A 276 3.90 21.87 11.20
CA THR A 276 5.26 21.69 11.76
C THR A 276 5.93 20.45 11.16
N LEU A 277 5.20 19.33 11.09
CA LEU A 277 5.67 18.11 10.43
C LEU A 277 5.96 18.35 8.94
N PHE A 278 5.07 19.07 8.24
CA PHE A 278 5.30 19.42 6.85
C PHE A 278 6.59 20.25 6.68
N LYS A 279 6.83 21.25 7.53
CA LYS A 279 8.07 22.06 7.47
C LYS A 279 9.33 21.22 7.66
N LYS A 280 9.31 20.28 8.63
CA LYS A 280 10.44 19.38 8.91
C LYS A 280 10.66 18.38 7.76
N LEU A 281 9.59 17.79 7.22
CA LEU A 281 9.60 16.70 6.24
C LEU A 281 9.28 17.16 4.82
N ARG A 282 9.29 18.45 4.50
CA ARG A 282 8.76 19.02 3.24
C ARG A 282 9.23 18.32 1.97
N TYR A 283 10.48 17.93 1.89
CA TYR A 283 11.02 17.25 0.71
C TYR A 283 10.57 15.79 0.63
N LEU A 284 10.60 15.06 1.74
CA LEU A 284 10.18 13.65 1.79
C LEU A 284 8.67 13.52 1.61
N SER A 285 7.89 14.33 2.30
CA SER A 285 6.43 14.31 2.22
C SER A 285 5.92 14.71 0.83
N SER A 286 6.52 15.75 0.22
CA SER A 286 6.21 16.12 -1.17
C SER A 286 6.64 15.05 -2.16
N ALA A 287 7.78 14.39 -1.95
CA ALA A 287 8.25 13.30 -2.80
C ALA A 287 7.30 12.10 -2.74
N VAL A 288 6.85 11.68 -1.54
CA VAL A 288 5.84 10.62 -1.37
C VAL A 288 4.55 11.00 -2.06
N PHE A 289 4.03 12.20 -1.78
CA PHE A 289 2.78 12.69 -2.37
C PHE A 289 2.83 12.64 -3.90
N LEU A 290 3.87 13.21 -4.53
CA LEU A 290 4.04 13.21 -5.99
C LEU A 290 4.23 11.80 -6.55
N THR A 291 5.03 10.97 -5.88
CA THR A 291 5.26 9.58 -6.30
C THR A 291 3.94 8.83 -6.43
N PHE A 292 3.07 8.91 -5.43
CA PHE A 292 1.80 8.21 -5.43
C PHE A 292 0.72 8.90 -6.27
N ALA A 293 0.78 10.22 -6.43
CA ALA A 293 -0.13 10.93 -7.35
C ALA A 293 0.12 10.53 -8.80
N ILE A 294 1.37 10.50 -9.24
CA ILE A 294 1.73 10.09 -10.61
C ILE A 294 1.42 8.61 -10.84
N THR A 295 1.55 7.78 -9.82
CA THR A 295 1.26 6.34 -9.91
C THR A 295 -0.19 6.06 -10.32
N MET A 296 -1.14 6.92 -10.00
CA MET A 296 -2.55 6.69 -10.32
C MET A 296 -2.88 6.79 -11.83
N PHE A 297 -1.96 7.29 -12.65
CA PHE A 297 -2.09 7.22 -14.11
C PHE A 297 -1.82 5.81 -14.67
N PHE A 298 -1.03 5.01 -13.95
CA PHE A 298 -0.66 3.64 -14.34
C PHE A 298 -1.87 2.75 -14.64
N PRO A 299 -2.84 2.55 -13.74
CA PRO A 299 -3.94 1.62 -13.99
C PRO A 299 -4.83 2.07 -15.15
N VAL A 300 -4.99 3.38 -15.37
CA VAL A 300 -5.81 3.94 -16.44
C VAL A 300 -5.21 3.61 -17.81
N PHE A 301 -3.93 3.91 -18.01
CA PHE A 301 -3.25 3.58 -19.27
C PHE A 301 -3.11 2.08 -19.46
N THR A 302 -2.80 1.33 -18.41
CA THR A 302 -2.56 -0.13 -18.50
C THR A 302 -3.79 -0.89 -18.98
N GLN A 303 -4.99 -0.45 -18.61
CA GLN A 303 -6.24 -1.08 -19.04
C GLN A 303 -6.58 -0.82 -20.52
N GLN A 304 -5.98 0.21 -21.12
CA GLN A 304 -6.24 0.63 -22.50
C GLN A 304 -5.18 0.15 -23.50
N ILE A 305 -3.99 -0.23 -23.02
CA ILE A 305 -2.87 -0.61 -23.90
C ILE A 305 -2.91 -2.10 -24.19
N VAL A 306 -2.87 -2.44 -25.48
CA VAL A 306 -2.84 -3.81 -25.99
C VAL A 306 -1.51 -4.08 -26.73
N SER A 307 -1.20 -5.39 -26.95
CA SER A 307 -0.02 -5.78 -27.71
C SER A 307 -0.01 -5.17 -29.10
N VAL A 308 1.17 -4.90 -29.63
CA VAL A 308 1.36 -4.45 -31.02
C VAL A 308 1.19 -5.59 -32.04
N ARG A 309 1.11 -6.84 -31.56
CA ARG A 309 0.88 -8.00 -32.41
C ARG A 309 -0.60 -8.20 -32.67
N PRO A 310 -1.02 -8.55 -33.90
CA PRO A 310 -2.40 -8.87 -34.19
C PRO A 310 -2.93 -10.01 -33.30
N ALA A 311 -4.15 -9.86 -32.78
CA ALA A 311 -4.70 -10.78 -31.77
C ALA A 311 -4.87 -12.22 -32.27
N ASP A 312 -5.07 -12.41 -33.58
CA ASP A 312 -5.24 -13.70 -34.28
C ASP A 312 -3.93 -14.49 -34.36
N THR A 313 -2.78 -13.81 -34.46
CA THR A 313 -1.46 -14.44 -34.59
C THR A 313 -0.62 -14.39 -33.30
N ALA A 314 -1.07 -13.60 -32.33
CA ALA A 314 -0.34 -13.42 -31.08
C ALA A 314 -0.42 -14.67 -30.18
N PRO A 315 0.70 -15.04 -29.51
CA PRO A 315 0.65 -16.03 -28.43
C PRO A 315 -0.38 -15.66 -27.36
N ARG A 316 -1.01 -16.63 -26.70
CA ARG A 316 -2.06 -16.41 -25.68
C ARG A 316 -1.66 -15.39 -24.61
N ILE A 317 -0.40 -15.35 -24.22
CA ILE A 317 0.12 -14.41 -23.20
C ILE A 317 0.10 -12.95 -23.68
N LEU A 318 0.10 -12.69 -24.98
CA LEU A 318 0.05 -11.36 -25.60
C LEU A 318 -1.37 -10.98 -26.06
N GLN A 319 -2.34 -11.87 -25.93
CA GLN A 319 -3.76 -11.53 -26.16
C GLN A 319 -4.29 -10.62 -25.04
N PRO A 320 -5.24 -9.72 -25.29
CA PRO A 320 -5.68 -8.70 -24.32
C PRO A 320 -6.05 -9.27 -22.94
N ALA A 321 -6.67 -10.46 -22.89
CA ALA A 321 -7.06 -11.12 -21.63
C ALA A 321 -5.88 -11.46 -20.71
N CYS A 322 -4.69 -11.74 -21.27
CA CYS A 322 -3.47 -12.00 -20.52
C CYS A 322 -2.51 -10.81 -20.51
N PHE A 323 -2.48 -10.00 -21.57
CA PHE A 323 -1.54 -8.90 -21.75
C PHE A 323 -1.72 -7.79 -20.71
N ILE A 324 -2.98 -7.44 -20.41
CA ILE A 324 -3.30 -6.45 -19.38
C ILE A 324 -2.82 -6.94 -17.98
N PRO A 325 -3.20 -8.15 -17.50
CA PRO A 325 -2.64 -8.68 -16.25
C PRO A 325 -1.11 -8.81 -16.27
N LEU A 326 -0.51 -9.13 -17.41
CA LEU A 326 0.94 -9.19 -17.58
C LEU A 326 1.59 -7.83 -17.37
N ALA A 327 1.02 -6.77 -17.95
CA ALA A 327 1.50 -5.42 -17.76
C ALA A 327 1.40 -4.97 -16.29
N PHE A 328 0.30 -5.29 -15.61
CA PHE A 328 0.15 -5.11 -14.16
C PHE A 328 1.21 -5.89 -13.39
N LEU A 329 1.52 -7.13 -13.80
CA LEU A 329 2.56 -7.95 -13.17
C LEU A 329 3.95 -7.30 -13.31
N PHE A 330 4.31 -6.79 -14.49
CA PHE A 330 5.60 -6.11 -14.70
C PHE A 330 5.73 -4.88 -13.80
N TRP A 331 4.69 -4.07 -13.71
CA TRP A 331 4.69 -2.90 -12.84
C TRP A 331 4.81 -3.29 -11.35
N ASN A 332 3.98 -4.21 -10.87
CA ASN A 332 4.02 -4.66 -9.47
C ASN A 332 5.34 -5.35 -9.12
N THR A 333 5.95 -6.10 -10.06
CA THR A 333 7.28 -6.70 -9.87
C THR A 333 8.36 -5.62 -9.77
N GLY A 334 8.29 -4.59 -10.61
CA GLY A 334 9.15 -3.43 -10.50
C GLY A 334 8.99 -2.74 -9.15
N ASP A 335 7.77 -2.48 -8.71
CA ASP A 335 7.47 -1.86 -7.40
C ASP A 335 8.03 -2.69 -6.24
N LEU A 336 7.84 -4.01 -6.27
CA LEU A 336 8.40 -4.92 -5.27
C LEU A 336 9.93 -4.86 -5.24
N LEU A 337 10.58 -4.95 -6.40
CA LEU A 337 12.04 -4.88 -6.48
C LEU A 337 12.56 -3.51 -6.03
N GLY A 338 11.89 -2.43 -6.39
CA GLY A 338 12.22 -1.08 -5.92
C GLY A 338 12.22 -0.99 -4.39
N ARG A 339 11.22 -1.57 -3.72
CA ARG A 339 11.14 -1.64 -2.25
C ARG A 339 12.23 -2.52 -1.63
N LEU A 340 12.58 -3.64 -2.27
CA LEU A 340 13.66 -4.50 -1.81
C LEU A 340 15.05 -3.85 -1.95
N ILE A 341 15.28 -3.08 -2.99
CA ILE A 341 16.54 -2.33 -3.20
C ILE A 341 16.81 -1.38 -2.04
N THR A 342 15.78 -0.81 -1.40
CA THR A 342 15.97 0.10 -0.25
C THR A 342 16.62 -0.58 0.97
N ALA A 343 16.57 -1.92 1.06
CA ALA A 343 17.27 -2.67 2.09
C ALA A 343 18.81 -2.65 1.92
N ILE A 344 19.30 -2.26 0.74
CA ILE A 344 20.75 -2.20 0.46
C ILE A 344 21.27 -0.82 0.91
N PRO A 345 22.07 -0.73 2.00
CA PRO A 345 22.48 0.57 2.56
C PRO A 345 23.24 1.47 1.60
N ARG A 346 23.99 0.87 0.65
CA ARG A 346 24.78 1.62 -0.37
C ARG A 346 23.88 2.34 -1.39
N LEU A 347 22.67 1.86 -1.61
CA LEU A 347 21.72 2.41 -2.56
C LEU A 347 20.65 3.30 -1.87
N SER A 348 20.71 3.45 -0.54
CA SER A 348 19.77 4.26 0.22
C SER A 348 20.06 5.76 0.06
N LEU A 349 19.09 6.51 -0.47
CA LEU A 349 19.14 7.97 -0.60
C LEU A 349 18.42 8.71 0.54
N VAL A 350 18.17 8.06 1.67
CA VAL A 350 17.44 8.63 2.84
C VAL A 350 18.00 9.98 3.28
N LEU A 351 19.32 10.16 3.21
CA LEU A 351 20.01 11.41 3.60
C LEU A 351 19.98 12.50 2.51
N TRP A 352 19.36 12.22 1.35
CA TRP A 352 19.30 13.13 0.21
C TRP A 352 17.86 13.48 -0.19
N PRO A 353 17.07 14.13 0.69
CA PRO A 353 15.63 14.35 0.48
C PRO A 353 15.32 15.22 -0.74
N ARG A 354 16.22 16.16 -1.11
CA ARG A 354 16.05 16.96 -2.33
C ARG A 354 16.20 16.13 -3.60
N THR A 355 17.12 15.19 -3.61
CA THR A 355 17.30 14.24 -4.73
C THR A 355 16.08 13.35 -4.88
N LEU A 356 15.52 12.85 -3.77
CA LEU A 356 14.30 12.05 -3.79
C LEU A 356 13.12 12.85 -4.37
N LEU A 357 12.96 14.11 -4.01
CA LEU A 357 11.93 14.98 -4.59
C LEU A 357 12.15 15.19 -6.10
N LEU A 358 13.39 15.47 -6.52
CA LEU A 358 13.72 15.63 -7.93
C LEU A 358 13.42 14.36 -8.75
N MET A 359 13.77 13.19 -8.21
CA MET A 359 13.44 11.90 -8.84
C MET A 359 11.93 11.68 -8.90
N SER A 360 11.18 12.09 -7.87
CA SER A 360 9.70 12.00 -7.88
C SER A 360 9.09 12.90 -8.95
N VAL A 361 9.63 14.11 -9.15
CA VAL A 361 9.21 14.98 -10.25
C VAL A 361 9.58 14.38 -11.61
N ALA A 362 10.78 13.80 -11.75
CA ALA A 362 11.22 13.18 -13.00
C ALA A 362 10.31 12.03 -13.46
N ARG A 363 9.53 11.41 -12.55
CA ARG A 363 8.54 10.37 -12.89
C ARG A 363 7.43 10.86 -13.83
N PHE A 364 7.18 12.17 -13.94
CA PHE A 364 6.26 12.69 -14.94
C PHE A 364 6.63 12.27 -16.37
N VAL A 365 7.88 11.91 -16.64
CA VAL A 365 8.31 11.40 -17.95
C VAL A 365 7.57 10.13 -18.37
N PHE A 366 7.08 9.33 -17.43
CA PHE A 366 6.35 8.10 -17.77
C PHE A 366 4.99 8.38 -18.43
N ILE A 367 4.35 9.52 -18.16
CA ILE A 367 3.07 9.88 -18.79
C ILE A 367 3.21 9.97 -20.31
N PRO A 368 4.11 10.80 -20.88
CA PRO A 368 4.30 10.82 -22.33
C PRO A 368 4.84 9.49 -22.90
N LEU A 369 5.57 8.69 -22.12
CA LEU A 369 6.02 7.37 -22.59
C LEU A 369 4.86 6.40 -22.80
N TYR A 370 3.77 6.48 -22.01
CA TYR A 370 2.55 5.72 -22.25
C TYR A 370 1.90 6.09 -23.59
N LEU A 371 1.91 7.38 -23.97
CA LEU A 371 1.33 7.85 -25.23
C LEU A 371 2.07 7.35 -26.48
N LEU A 372 3.29 6.80 -26.32
CA LEU A 372 4.03 6.15 -27.42
C LEU A 372 3.60 4.70 -27.64
N CYS A 373 2.81 4.12 -26.73
CA CYS A 373 2.39 2.73 -26.76
C CYS A 373 1.06 2.54 -27.52
N ASN A 374 0.67 1.30 -27.77
CA ASN A 374 -0.53 0.94 -28.55
C ASN A 374 -1.82 1.09 -27.71
N ILE A 375 -2.29 2.32 -27.56
CA ILE A 375 -3.53 2.63 -26.84
C ILE A 375 -4.72 2.20 -27.67
N GLN A 376 -5.61 1.38 -27.11
CA GLN A 376 -6.86 0.87 -27.71
C GLN A 376 -6.67 0.15 -29.07
N GLY A 377 -5.43 -0.14 -29.45
CA GLY A 377 -5.14 -0.77 -30.74
C GLY A 377 -5.08 0.20 -31.92
N GLU A 378 -5.13 1.52 -31.68
CA GLU A 378 -5.09 2.55 -32.74
C GLU A 378 -3.70 2.71 -33.37
N GLY A 379 -2.69 2.00 -32.86
CA GLY A 379 -1.30 2.05 -33.32
C GLY A 379 -0.36 2.61 -32.27
N ALA A 380 0.90 2.26 -32.37
CA ALA A 380 1.95 2.71 -31.48
C ALA A 380 2.99 3.53 -32.24
N ALA A 381 3.41 4.67 -31.67
CA ALA A 381 4.57 5.40 -32.19
C ALA A 381 5.85 4.58 -32.07
N LEU A 382 5.93 3.75 -31.01
CA LEU A 382 6.98 2.76 -30.82
C LEU A 382 6.37 1.36 -30.74
N ALA A 383 6.40 0.63 -31.86
CA ALA A 383 5.79 -0.70 -31.99
C ALA A 383 6.60 -1.80 -31.29
N SER A 384 6.65 -1.81 -29.97
CA SER A 384 7.41 -2.77 -29.17
C SER A 384 6.73 -3.10 -27.84
N ASP A 385 6.25 -4.33 -27.69
CA ASP A 385 5.73 -4.85 -26.42
C ASP A 385 6.80 -4.85 -25.31
N ALA A 386 8.06 -5.13 -25.67
CA ALA A 386 9.16 -5.12 -24.73
C ALA A 386 9.45 -3.71 -24.18
N PHE A 387 9.37 -2.67 -25.02
CA PHE A 387 9.46 -1.28 -24.58
C PHE A 387 8.36 -0.97 -23.56
N TYR A 388 7.12 -1.32 -23.87
CA TYR A 388 6.00 -1.09 -22.97
C TYR A 388 6.17 -1.84 -21.63
N LEU A 389 6.44 -3.14 -21.67
CA LEU A 389 6.51 -3.96 -20.47
C LEU A 389 7.74 -3.64 -19.60
N VAL A 390 8.92 -3.44 -20.20
CA VAL A 390 10.16 -3.25 -19.44
C VAL A 390 10.42 -1.78 -19.15
N VAL A 391 10.40 -0.90 -20.16
CA VAL A 391 10.77 0.50 -19.96
C VAL A 391 9.64 1.28 -19.31
N VAL A 392 8.40 1.12 -19.79
CA VAL A 392 7.28 1.89 -19.28
C VAL A 392 6.76 1.27 -17.98
N GLN A 393 6.37 0.01 -17.97
CA GLN A 393 5.74 -0.61 -16.80
C GLN A 393 6.73 -0.92 -15.69
N PHE A 394 7.77 -1.71 -15.97
CA PHE A 394 8.68 -2.18 -14.93
C PHE A 394 9.50 -1.05 -14.31
N LEU A 395 10.10 -0.14 -15.09
CA LEU A 395 10.88 0.97 -14.53
C LEU A 395 9.99 1.98 -13.80
N PHE A 396 8.75 2.19 -14.26
CA PHE A 396 7.79 3.01 -13.53
C PHE A 396 7.45 2.41 -12.17
N GLY A 397 7.19 1.10 -12.11
CA GLY A 397 7.01 0.38 -10.86
C GLY A 397 8.24 0.44 -9.97
N LEU A 398 9.44 0.17 -10.53
CA LEU A 398 10.70 0.19 -9.79
C LEU A 398 10.94 1.55 -9.10
N SER A 399 10.72 2.64 -9.85
CA SER A 399 10.84 4.00 -9.31
C SER A 399 9.81 4.26 -8.21
N ASN A 400 8.58 3.71 -8.34
CA ASN A 400 7.54 3.84 -7.32
C ASN A 400 7.93 3.19 -6.00
N GLY A 401 8.31 1.92 -6.06
CA GLY A 401 8.70 1.16 -4.88
C GLY A 401 9.92 1.75 -4.18
N TYR A 402 10.93 2.12 -4.95
CA TYR A 402 12.14 2.72 -4.40
C TYR A 402 11.88 4.07 -3.72
N LEU A 403 11.25 5.02 -4.41
CA LEU A 403 11.01 6.37 -3.88
C LEU A 403 10.01 6.33 -2.71
N GLY A 404 8.90 5.61 -2.87
CA GLY A 404 7.90 5.47 -1.82
C GLY A 404 8.51 4.92 -0.53
N SER A 405 9.23 3.80 -0.62
CA SER A 405 9.84 3.16 0.55
C SER A 405 10.96 4.01 1.15
N THR A 406 11.88 4.55 0.32
CA THR A 406 12.99 5.37 0.83
C THR A 406 12.50 6.60 1.58
N CYS A 407 11.46 7.27 1.08
CA CYS A 407 10.89 8.45 1.74
C CYS A 407 10.17 8.08 3.04
N MET A 408 9.42 6.97 3.06
CA MET A 408 8.73 6.50 4.27
C MET A 408 9.72 6.07 5.36
N MET A 409 10.76 5.32 5.00
CA MET A 409 11.85 4.89 5.89
C MET A 409 12.63 6.09 6.45
N GLY A 410 12.88 7.08 5.61
CA GLY A 410 13.69 8.24 5.95
C GLY A 410 13.04 9.24 6.88
N ALA A 411 11.73 9.21 7.06
CA ALA A 411 11.02 10.23 7.84
C ALA A 411 11.51 10.33 9.29
N GLY A 412 11.84 9.20 9.91
CA GLY A 412 12.33 9.15 11.29
C GLY A 412 13.70 9.77 11.51
N GLU A 413 14.50 9.99 10.45
CA GLU A 413 15.85 10.60 10.52
C GLU A 413 15.79 12.15 10.53
N TRP A 414 14.63 12.73 10.22
CA TRP A 414 14.45 14.19 10.07
C TRP A 414 13.54 14.80 11.15
N VAL A 415 13.15 14.00 12.14
CA VAL A 415 12.32 14.41 13.27
C VAL A 415 12.95 13.92 14.59
N ASP A 416 12.55 14.54 15.70
CA ASP A 416 12.99 14.11 17.02
C ASP A 416 12.37 12.76 17.39
N VAL A 417 12.95 12.05 18.35
CA VAL A 417 12.51 10.68 18.72
C VAL A 417 11.06 10.66 19.18
N ASP A 418 10.65 11.68 19.94
CA ASP A 418 9.28 11.88 20.46
C ASP A 418 8.25 12.27 19.38
N GLU A 419 8.71 12.64 18.18
CA GLU A 419 7.87 13.03 17.05
C GLU A 419 7.71 11.91 15.99
N ARG A 420 8.46 10.79 16.10
CA ARG A 420 8.51 9.74 15.07
C ARG A 420 7.16 9.12 14.76
N GLU A 421 6.35 8.83 15.77
CA GLU A 421 5.01 8.27 15.57
C GLU A 421 4.10 9.25 14.81
N ALA A 422 4.12 10.52 15.20
CA ALA A 422 3.37 11.57 14.50
C ALA A 422 3.84 11.72 13.04
N ALA A 423 5.17 11.66 12.81
CA ALA A 423 5.75 11.70 11.46
C ALA A 423 5.33 10.49 10.61
N GLY A 424 5.31 9.28 11.17
CA GLY A 424 4.85 8.08 10.47
C GLY A 424 3.40 8.19 10.01
N GLY A 425 2.50 8.62 10.92
CA GLY A 425 1.10 8.87 10.59
C GLY A 425 0.92 9.98 9.53
N PHE A 426 1.72 11.06 9.64
CA PHE A 426 1.72 12.15 8.66
C PHE A 426 2.22 11.71 7.28
N MET A 427 3.29 10.92 7.20
CA MET A 427 3.78 10.38 5.93
C MET A 427 2.76 9.45 5.28
N GLY A 428 2.05 8.64 6.08
CA GLY A 428 0.92 7.84 5.61
C GLY A 428 -0.22 8.71 5.04
N LEU A 429 -0.54 9.84 5.67
CA LEU A 429 -1.50 10.82 5.15
C LEU A 429 -1.05 11.40 3.81
N MET A 430 0.24 11.74 3.65
CA MET A 430 0.76 12.27 2.40
C MET A 430 0.72 11.24 1.27
N LEU A 431 0.96 9.96 1.58
CA LEU A 431 0.79 8.84 0.65
C LEU A 431 -0.66 8.74 0.15
N VAL A 432 -1.62 8.68 1.07
CA VAL A 432 -3.05 8.58 0.73
C VAL A 432 -3.53 9.84 0.00
N GLY A 433 -3.07 11.02 0.41
CA GLY A 433 -3.36 12.28 -0.26
C GLY A 433 -2.88 12.28 -1.72
N GLY A 434 -1.67 11.76 -1.95
CA GLY A 434 -1.13 11.57 -3.31
C GLY A 434 -1.98 10.63 -4.15
N LEU A 435 -2.33 9.46 -3.63
CA LEU A 435 -3.24 8.51 -4.30
C LEU A 435 -4.59 9.16 -4.64
N THR A 436 -5.17 9.91 -3.72
CA THR A 436 -6.46 10.57 -3.91
C THR A 436 -6.40 11.62 -5.02
N VAL A 437 -5.45 12.54 -4.94
CA VAL A 437 -5.29 13.61 -5.94
C VAL A 437 -4.94 13.01 -7.30
N GLY A 438 -4.04 12.04 -7.33
CA GLY A 438 -3.67 11.34 -8.56
C GLY A 438 -4.85 10.59 -9.19
N SER A 439 -5.69 9.94 -8.37
CA SER A 439 -6.92 9.28 -8.86
C SER A 439 -7.88 10.28 -9.51
N LEU A 440 -8.09 11.45 -8.87
CA LEU A 440 -8.94 12.50 -9.45
C LEU A 440 -8.37 13.05 -10.75
N LEU A 441 -7.04 13.27 -10.82
CA LEU A 441 -6.39 13.78 -12.03
C LEU A 441 -6.36 12.72 -13.16
N SER A 442 -6.28 11.44 -12.82
CA SER A 442 -6.26 10.38 -13.83
C SER A 442 -7.57 10.24 -14.62
N PHE A 443 -8.71 10.69 -14.05
CA PHE A 443 -9.98 10.77 -14.79
C PHE A 443 -9.97 11.81 -15.91
N LEU A 444 -9.04 12.76 -15.90
CA LEU A 444 -8.90 13.74 -16.99
C LEU A 444 -8.25 13.15 -18.25
N VAL A 445 -7.67 11.95 -18.13
CA VAL A 445 -6.93 11.26 -19.19
C VAL A 445 -7.60 9.93 -19.56
N ALA A 446 -8.63 9.52 -18.80
CA ALA A 446 -9.46 8.33 -19.07
C ALA A 446 -10.56 8.67 -20.12
#